data_c624c15a3776fb87e84779bdc475dd2a
#
_entry.id   c624c15a3776fb87e84779bdc475dd2a
#
_cell.length_a   1.000
_cell.length_b   1.000
_cell.length_c   1.000
_cell.angle_alpha   90.00
_cell.angle_beta   90.00
_cell.angle_gamma   90.00
#
_symmetry.space_group_name_H-M   'P 1'
#
loop_
_entity.id
_entity.type
_entity.pdbx_description
1 polymer ?
#
loop_
_entity_poly.entity_id
_entity_poly.type
_entity_poly.pdbx_seq_one_letter_code
_entity_poly.pdbx_strand_id
1 'polypeptide(L)'
;KGYNKPALGFYQNKENLKTIRGLNNSALAKNIQKNKIYKYITDRFKPPYEMADVPDEAYVDGAIANRSIQLLDTMNTSKPFFLAVGFKRPHLPFVAPRKYWQLYDESKIKLAAYQKKSKNSIDVSYHKAGEMQKYITPEITYKLNNDGLLELDKELQKKLIHGYYAATSYIDAQIGKIIDKLKQ
;
A
#
# COMPACT_ATOMS: atom_id res chain seq x y z
N LYS A 1 14.20 -18.48 3.50
CA LYS A 1 14.33 -17.38 4.50
C LYS A 1 13.31 -16.33 4.08
N GLY A 2 12.25 -16.12 4.88
CA GLY A 2 11.21 -15.15 4.62
C GLY A 2 11.79 -13.75 4.44
N TYR A 3 11.17 -12.97 3.58
CA TYR A 3 11.59 -11.62 3.26
C TYR A 3 11.23 -10.68 4.42
N ASN A 4 12.11 -10.62 5.43
CA ASN A 4 11.97 -9.74 6.58
C ASN A 4 12.47 -8.33 6.22
N LYS A 5 11.72 -7.58 5.40
CA LYS A 5 11.86 -6.13 5.43
C LYS A 5 11.26 -5.60 6.74
N PRO A 6 11.88 -4.60 7.37
CA PRO A 6 11.28 -3.91 8.52
C PRO A 6 9.85 -3.51 8.20
N ALA A 7 8.99 -3.46 9.18
CA ALA A 7 7.55 -3.20 9.02
C ALA A 7 7.21 -1.85 8.33
N LEU A 8 8.19 -0.95 8.16
CA LEU A 8 8.13 0.27 7.35
C LEU A 8 8.78 0.12 5.96
N GLY A 9 9.21 -1.07 5.58
CA GLY A 9 9.78 -1.41 4.27
C GLY A 9 8.77 -1.36 3.11
N PHE A 10 7.57 -0.79 3.34
CA PHE A 10 6.61 -0.50 2.28
C PHE A 10 6.98 0.75 1.48
N TYR A 11 7.74 1.67 2.07
CA TYR A 11 8.03 2.98 1.47
C TYR A 11 9.38 2.97 0.79
N GLN A 12 9.43 3.58 -0.41
CA GLN A 12 10.63 3.72 -1.23
C GLN A 12 10.86 5.17 -1.66
N ASN A 13 9.88 6.06 -1.45
CA ASN A 13 10.02 7.48 -1.72
C ASN A 13 11.08 8.09 -0.79
N LYS A 14 12.00 8.88 -1.36
CA LYS A 14 13.15 9.44 -0.64
C LYS A 14 12.75 10.32 0.54
N GLU A 15 11.71 11.15 0.39
CA GLU A 15 11.23 12.03 1.45
C GLU A 15 10.56 11.24 2.58
N ASN A 16 9.74 10.24 2.25
CA ASN A 16 9.16 9.34 3.24
C ASN A 16 10.25 8.61 4.03
N LEU A 17 11.26 8.08 3.33
CA LEU A 17 12.38 7.40 3.97
C LEU A 17 13.20 8.35 4.86
N LYS A 18 13.41 9.59 4.43
CA LYS A 18 14.09 10.63 5.24
C LYS A 18 13.32 10.91 6.53
N THR A 19 12.01 11.11 6.44
CA THR A 19 11.14 11.33 7.61
C THR A 19 11.16 10.14 8.56
N ILE A 20 11.04 8.92 8.04
CA ILE A 20 11.08 7.69 8.84
C ILE A 20 12.43 7.54 9.56
N ARG A 21 13.54 7.81 8.87
CA ARG A 21 14.89 7.79 9.48
C ARG A 21 15.04 8.83 10.59
N GLY A 22 14.53 10.05 10.36
CA GLY A 22 14.53 11.12 11.36
C GLY A 22 13.76 10.72 12.62
N LEU A 23 12.57 10.13 12.46
CA LEU A 23 11.78 9.62 13.57
C LEU A 23 12.45 8.45 14.30
N ASN A 24 13.11 7.55 13.57
CA ASN A 24 13.88 6.47 14.17
C ASN A 24 15.03 7.01 15.03
N ASN A 25 15.79 7.97 14.53
CA ASN A 25 16.87 8.61 15.27
C ASN A 25 16.33 9.35 16.51
N SER A 26 15.19 10.03 16.38
CA SER A 26 14.51 10.67 17.51
C SER A 26 14.05 9.66 18.58
N ALA A 27 13.55 8.48 18.15
CA ALA A 27 13.17 7.43 19.08
C ALA A 27 14.38 6.88 19.86
N LEU A 28 15.52 6.68 19.18
CA LEU A 28 16.77 6.25 19.79
C LEU A 28 17.29 7.29 20.79
N ALA A 29 17.33 8.56 20.41
CA ALA A 29 17.76 9.66 21.28
C ALA A 29 16.88 9.79 22.55
N LYS A 30 15.60 9.41 22.46
CA LYS A 30 14.65 9.37 23.59
C LYS A 30 14.67 8.04 24.36
N ASN A 31 15.61 7.14 24.08
CA ASN A 31 15.71 5.82 24.70
C ASN A 31 14.43 4.98 24.61
N ILE A 32 13.68 5.11 23.51
CA ILE A 32 12.49 4.28 23.25
C ILE A 32 12.93 2.82 23.09
N GLN A 33 12.29 1.91 23.80
CA GLN A 33 12.57 0.48 23.70
C GLN A 33 12.44 -0.02 22.25
N LYS A 34 13.39 -0.85 21.80
CA LYS A 34 13.48 -1.32 20.40
C LYS A 34 12.17 -1.86 19.85
N ASN A 35 11.41 -2.62 20.63
CA ASN A 35 10.10 -3.18 20.26
C ASN A 35 8.99 -2.12 20.16
N LYS A 36 9.19 -0.90 20.67
CA LYS A 36 8.24 0.21 20.61
C LYS A 36 8.58 1.24 19.52
N ILE A 37 9.76 1.17 18.91
CA ILE A 37 10.20 2.13 17.88
C ILE A 37 9.24 2.12 16.68
N TYR A 38 8.80 0.95 16.23
CA TYR A 38 7.83 0.85 15.13
C TYR A 38 6.56 1.65 15.44
N LYS A 39 5.96 1.43 16.61
CA LYS A 39 4.77 2.17 17.02
C LYS A 39 5.05 3.67 17.16
N TYR A 40 6.19 4.05 17.73
CA TYR A 40 6.59 5.45 17.85
C TYR A 40 6.61 6.17 16.50
N ILE A 41 7.10 5.52 15.44
CA ILE A 41 7.15 6.06 14.09
C ILE A 41 5.74 6.11 13.49
N THR A 42 5.01 4.98 13.52
CA THR A 42 3.71 4.86 12.85
C THR A 42 2.60 5.70 13.48
N ASP A 43 2.72 6.04 14.76
CA ASP A 43 1.82 6.99 15.44
C ASP A 43 2.07 8.46 15.01
N ARG A 44 3.13 8.73 14.22
CA ARG A 44 3.54 10.09 13.78
C ARG A 44 3.61 10.24 12.27
N PHE A 45 3.96 9.17 11.58
CA PHE A 45 4.13 9.19 10.13
C PHE A 45 3.89 7.80 9.54
N LYS A 46 2.83 7.68 8.78
CA LYS A 46 2.43 6.48 8.05
C LYS A 46 1.57 6.89 6.86
N PRO A 47 2.18 7.28 5.71
CA PRO A 47 1.43 7.69 4.53
C PRO A 47 0.50 6.59 4.01
N PRO A 48 -0.76 6.93 3.61
CA PRO A 48 -1.70 5.95 3.06
C PRO A 48 -1.41 5.59 1.61
N TYR A 49 -0.58 6.35 0.92
CA TYR A 49 -0.16 6.12 -0.46
C TYR A 49 1.28 6.58 -0.68
N GLU A 50 1.90 6.06 -1.71
CA GLU A 50 3.24 6.48 -2.13
C GLU A 50 3.46 6.17 -3.60
N MET A 51 4.03 7.16 -4.29
CA MET A 51 4.61 7.01 -5.62
C MET A 51 6.12 7.20 -5.52
N ALA A 52 6.90 6.22 -5.98
CA ALA A 52 8.35 6.32 -6.05
C ALA A 52 8.86 5.93 -7.44
N ASP A 53 9.92 6.60 -7.90
CA ASP A 53 10.60 6.26 -9.14
C ASP A 53 11.62 5.17 -8.87
N VAL A 54 11.14 3.93 -8.87
CA VAL A 54 11.90 2.73 -8.52
C VAL A 54 11.43 1.55 -9.37
N PRO A 55 12.26 0.51 -9.55
CA PRO A 55 11.84 -0.73 -10.21
C PRO A 55 10.80 -1.49 -9.35
N ASP A 56 10.11 -2.45 -10.00
CA ASP A 56 9.02 -3.21 -9.38
C ASP A 56 9.44 -3.95 -8.11
N GLU A 57 10.63 -4.55 -8.13
CA GLU A 57 11.18 -5.33 -7.02
C GLU A 57 11.66 -4.48 -5.84
N ALA A 58 11.68 -3.18 -5.95
CA ALA A 58 11.93 -2.30 -4.81
C ALA A 58 10.79 -2.43 -3.78
N TYR A 59 9.58 -2.71 -4.24
CA TYR A 59 8.45 -3.05 -3.39
C TYR A 59 8.31 -4.56 -3.20
N VAL A 60 7.71 -4.96 -2.09
CA VAL A 60 7.60 -6.35 -1.64
C VAL A 60 6.96 -7.26 -2.68
N ASP A 61 5.87 -6.82 -3.31
CA ASP A 61 5.11 -7.65 -4.24
C ASP A 61 5.89 -7.94 -5.53
N GLY A 62 6.66 -6.97 -6.05
CA GLY A 62 7.58 -7.22 -7.17
C GLY A 62 8.73 -8.16 -6.81
N ALA A 63 9.26 -8.05 -5.59
CA ALA A 63 10.26 -8.99 -5.10
C ALA A 63 9.69 -10.41 -4.93
N ILE A 64 8.41 -10.53 -4.51
CA ILE A 64 7.70 -11.83 -4.46
C ILE A 64 7.54 -12.41 -5.86
N ALA A 65 7.13 -11.61 -6.85
CA ALA A 65 7.00 -12.06 -8.23
C ALA A 65 8.34 -12.58 -8.79
N ASN A 66 9.42 -11.81 -8.62
CA ASN A 66 10.76 -12.22 -9.04
C ASN A 66 11.21 -13.52 -8.35
N ARG A 67 10.92 -13.66 -7.03
CA ARG A 67 11.25 -14.90 -6.31
C ARG A 67 10.43 -16.08 -6.80
N SER A 68 9.16 -15.88 -7.14
CA SER A 68 8.30 -16.93 -7.69
C SER A 68 8.81 -17.42 -9.06
N ILE A 69 9.24 -16.50 -9.92
CA ILE A 69 9.86 -16.81 -11.21
C ILE A 69 11.13 -17.63 -11.01
N GLN A 70 12.02 -17.21 -10.12
CA GLN A 70 13.24 -17.96 -9.80
C GLN A 70 12.94 -19.38 -9.29
N LEU A 71 11.87 -19.55 -8.51
CA LEU A 71 11.45 -20.88 -8.06
C LEU A 71 10.98 -21.72 -9.24
N LEU A 72 10.17 -21.18 -10.14
CA LEU A 72 9.72 -21.89 -11.35
C LEU A 72 10.90 -22.31 -12.23
N ASP A 73 11.95 -21.46 -12.36
CA ASP A 73 13.17 -21.78 -13.10
C ASP A 73 13.93 -22.98 -12.52
N THR A 74 13.83 -23.22 -11.23
CA THR A 74 14.59 -24.27 -10.52
C THR A 74 13.75 -25.51 -10.19
N MET A 75 12.45 -25.48 -10.44
CA MET A 75 11.56 -26.60 -10.16
C MET A 75 11.77 -27.74 -11.17
N ASN A 76 11.70 -28.97 -10.65
CA ASN A 76 11.63 -30.14 -11.51
C ASN A 76 10.23 -30.28 -12.09
N THR A 77 10.06 -29.92 -13.36
CA THR A 77 8.78 -29.97 -14.08
C THR A 77 8.39 -31.37 -14.57
N SER A 78 9.21 -32.39 -14.34
CA SER A 78 8.87 -33.79 -14.66
C SER A 78 7.77 -34.36 -13.75
N LYS A 79 7.43 -33.67 -12.67
CA LYS A 79 6.38 -34.05 -11.71
C LYS A 79 5.38 -32.91 -11.53
N PRO A 80 4.11 -33.20 -11.27
CA PRO A 80 3.15 -32.17 -10.87
C PRO A 80 3.66 -31.42 -9.64
N PHE A 81 3.46 -30.09 -9.61
CA PHE A 81 3.82 -29.27 -8.47
C PHE A 81 2.65 -28.36 -8.07
N PHE A 82 2.72 -27.84 -6.87
CA PHE A 82 1.84 -26.79 -6.36
C PHE A 82 2.68 -25.63 -5.86
N LEU A 83 2.43 -24.43 -6.39
CA LEU A 83 3.06 -23.19 -5.96
C LEU A 83 1.99 -22.16 -5.62
N ALA A 84 1.89 -21.78 -4.35
CA ALA A 84 1.02 -20.70 -3.90
C ALA A 84 1.83 -19.40 -3.81
N VAL A 85 1.37 -18.35 -4.51
CA VAL A 85 1.98 -17.02 -4.50
C VAL A 85 0.95 -16.01 -3.99
N GLY A 86 1.28 -15.30 -2.91
CA GLY A 86 0.42 -14.31 -2.31
C GLY A 86 1.00 -12.90 -2.44
N PHE A 87 0.15 -11.94 -2.81
CA PHE A 87 0.48 -10.52 -2.91
C PHE A 87 -0.27 -9.70 -1.87
N LYS A 88 0.25 -8.53 -1.55
CA LYS A 88 -0.33 -7.64 -0.55
C LYS A 88 -1.15 -6.50 -1.17
N ARG A 89 -0.74 -5.99 -2.33
CA ARG A 89 -1.50 -4.95 -3.03
C ARG A 89 -2.74 -5.57 -3.69
N PRO A 90 -3.83 -4.82 -3.82
CA PRO A 90 -4.03 -3.39 -3.57
C PRO A 90 -4.44 -3.01 -2.13
N HIS A 91 -4.09 -3.77 -1.10
CA HIS A 91 -4.31 -3.37 0.30
C HIS A 91 -3.49 -2.11 0.66
N LEU A 92 -3.99 -1.29 1.59
CA LEU A 92 -3.27 -0.12 2.15
C LEU A 92 -1.88 -0.50 2.73
N PRO A 93 -0.90 0.40 2.66
CA PRO A 93 -0.88 1.67 1.92
C PRO A 93 -0.84 1.42 0.42
N PHE A 94 -1.43 2.31 -0.39
CA PHE A 94 -1.42 2.20 -1.85
C PHE A 94 -0.06 2.63 -2.38
N VAL A 95 0.89 1.72 -2.43
CA VAL A 95 2.25 1.98 -2.89
C VAL A 95 2.51 1.23 -4.19
N ALA A 96 3.05 1.95 -5.17
CA ALA A 96 3.44 1.39 -6.46
C ALA A 96 4.56 2.23 -7.11
N PRO A 97 5.39 1.64 -7.99
CA PRO A 97 6.31 2.40 -8.83
C PRO A 97 5.59 3.48 -9.66
N ARG A 98 6.27 4.61 -9.89
CA ARG A 98 5.74 5.78 -10.63
C ARG A 98 5.06 5.41 -11.94
N LYS A 99 5.62 4.48 -12.71
CA LYS A 99 5.09 4.07 -14.02
C LYS A 99 3.63 3.60 -13.98
N TYR A 100 3.16 3.01 -12.87
CA TYR A 100 1.77 2.58 -12.72
C TYR A 100 0.83 3.72 -12.35
N TRP A 101 1.32 4.72 -11.61
CA TRP A 101 0.57 5.95 -11.36
C TRP A 101 0.36 6.76 -12.64
N GLN A 102 1.36 6.79 -13.51
CA GLN A 102 1.32 7.51 -14.79
C GLN A 102 0.35 6.91 -15.81
N LEU A 103 -0.18 5.71 -15.58
CA LEU A 103 -1.24 5.12 -16.41
C LEU A 103 -2.58 5.87 -16.28
N TYR A 104 -2.75 6.65 -15.23
CA TYR A 104 -4.00 7.32 -14.90
C TYR A 104 -3.79 8.83 -14.75
N ASP A 105 -4.67 9.60 -15.39
CA ASP A 105 -4.76 11.05 -15.22
C ASP A 105 -5.64 11.35 -14.00
N GLU A 106 -5.03 11.84 -12.93
CA GLU A 106 -5.70 12.16 -11.68
C GLU A 106 -6.82 13.21 -11.87
N SER A 107 -6.65 14.13 -12.83
CA SER A 107 -7.65 15.15 -13.12
C SER A 107 -8.98 14.57 -13.64
N LYS A 108 -8.93 13.37 -14.23
CA LYS A 108 -10.09 12.65 -14.76
C LYS A 108 -10.75 11.73 -13.73
N ILE A 109 -10.18 11.58 -12.54
CA ILE A 109 -10.77 10.76 -11.48
C ILE A 109 -12.01 11.46 -10.94
N LYS A 110 -13.15 10.80 -11.12
CA LYS A 110 -14.45 11.28 -10.65
C LYS A 110 -14.74 10.68 -9.27
N LEU A 111 -15.12 11.54 -8.34
CA LEU A 111 -15.63 11.09 -7.05
C LEU A 111 -17.09 10.64 -7.19
N ALA A 112 -17.54 9.74 -6.31
CA ALA A 112 -18.93 9.35 -6.27
C ALA A 112 -19.82 10.60 -6.08
N ALA A 113 -20.88 10.72 -6.88
CA ALA A 113 -21.80 11.85 -6.81
C ALA A 113 -22.59 11.86 -5.50
N TYR A 114 -22.85 10.67 -4.93
CA TYR A 114 -23.54 10.49 -3.67
C TYR A 114 -22.61 9.86 -2.64
N GLN A 115 -22.29 10.58 -1.58
CA GLN A 115 -21.36 10.19 -0.53
C GLN A 115 -22.00 10.22 0.87
N LYS A 116 -23.31 9.98 0.94
CA LYS A 116 -24.06 9.94 2.20
C LYS A 116 -24.60 8.53 2.44
N LYS A 117 -24.99 8.28 3.68
CA LYS A 117 -25.69 7.07 4.04
C LYS A 117 -27.01 6.95 3.25
N SER A 118 -27.23 5.79 2.63
CA SER A 118 -28.47 5.55 1.88
C SER A 118 -29.67 5.42 2.82
N LYS A 119 -30.82 5.93 2.39
CA LYS A 119 -32.07 5.79 3.16
C LYS A 119 -32.39 4.30 3.34
N ASN A 120 -32.81 3.93 4.53
CA ASN A 120 -33.17 2.54 4.91
C ASN A 120 -32.02 1.52 4.83
N SER A 121 -30.76 1.96 4.71
CA SER A 121 -29.62 1.04 4.80
C SER A 121 -29.34 0.68 6.27
N ILE A 122 -28.87 -0.54 6.49
CA ILE A 122 -28.51 -1.02 7.83
C ILE A 122 -27.11 -0.50 8.22
N ASP A 123 -26.91 -0.25 9.50
CA ASP A 123 -25.67 0.36 10.01
C ASP A 123 -24.42 -0.47 9.74
N VAL A 124 -24.54 -1.81 9.71
CA VAL A 124 -23.43 -2.70 9.44
C VAL A 124 -22.83 -2.54 8.03
N SER A 125 -23.59 -1.95 7.07
CA SER A 125 -23.10 -1.63 5.73
C SER A 125 -22.11 -0.46 5.71
N TYR A 126 -22.00 0.27 6.80
CA TYR A 126 -21.11 1.42 6.95
C TYR A 126 -20.16 1.20 8.11
N HIS A 127 -18.87 1.23 7.82
CA HIS A 127 -17.88 1.18 8.88
C HIS A 127 -17.07 2.48 8.93
N LYS A 128 -16.49 2.75 10.10
CA LYS A 128 -15.78 4.01 10.38
C LYS A 128 -14.40 4.10 9.71
N ALA A 129 -14.10 3.24 8.72
CA ALA A 129 -12.81 3.19 8.04
C ALA A 129 -11.59 3.21 9.01
N GLY A 130 -11.69 2.44 10.11
CA GLY A 130 -10.72 2.48 11.22
C GLY A 130 -9.29 2.12 10.83
N GLU A 131 -9.09 1.38 9.73
CA GLU A 131 -7.75 1.15 9.20
C GLU A 131 -7.19 2.43 8.58
N MET A 132 -7.97 3.15 7.75
CA MET A 132 -7.55 4.40 7.12
C MET A 132 -7.12 5.44 8.15
N GLN A 133 -7.82 5.53 9.29
CA GLN A 133 -7.50 6.46 10.37
C GLN A 133 -6.15 6.17 11.06
N LYS A 134 -5.54 5.01 10.82
CA LYS A 134 -4.19 4.67 11.29
C LYS A 134 -3.07 5.17 10.38
N TYR A 135 -3.41 5.75 9.24
CA TYR A 135 -2.45 6.36 8.33
C TYR A 135 -2.35 7.85 8.63
N ILE A 136 -1.16 8.31 8.95
CA ILE A 136 -0.91 9.64 9.51
C ILE A 136 0.19 10.32 8.72
N THR A 137 -0.10 11.52 8.21
CA THR A 137 0.88 12.49 7.73
C THR A 137 0.50 13.87 8.25
N PRO A 138 1.41 14.87 8.24
CA PRO A 138 1.07 16.21 8.71
C PRO A 138 -0.12 16.86 7.99
N GLU A 139 -0.35 16.46 6.74
CA GLU A 139 -1.39 17.06 5.87
C GLU A 139 -2.76 16.38 6.01
N ILE A 140 -2.80 15.17 6.60
CA ILE A 140 -4.05 14.40 6.68
C ILE A 140 -4.77 14.68 8.00
N THR A 141 -5.98 15.21 7.88
CA THR A 141 -6.90 15.38 8.99
C THR A 141 -8.13 14.52 8.79
N TYR A 142 -8.45 13.69 9.77
CA TYR A 142 -9.65 12.86 9.75
C TYR A 142 -10.79 13.52 10.51
N LYS A 143 -11.95 13.61 9.86
CA LYS A 143 -13.20 14.07 10.46
C LYS A 143 -14.27 13.01 10.29
N LEU A 144 -15.17 12.91 11.22
CA LEU A 144 -16.39 12.13 11.07
C LEU A 144 -17.55 13.09 10.78
N ASN A 145 -18.40 12.73 9.81
CA ASN A 145 -19.62 13.46 9.54
C ASN A 145 -20.70 13.16 10.59
N ASN A 146 -21.88 13.77 10.46
CA ASN A 146 -22.99 13.59 11.39
C ASN A 146 -23.49 12.13 11.47
N ASP A 147 -23.26 11.33 10.44
CA ASP A 147 -23.59 9.89 10.40
C ASP A 147 -22.46 9.02 11.01
N GLY A 148 -21.40 9.62 11.54
CA GLY A 148 -20.23 8.94 12.09
C GLY A 148 -19.36 8.26 11.03
N LEU A 149 -19.52 8.62 9.74
CA LEU A 149 -18.71 8.13 8.64
C LEU A 149 -17.46 9.00 8.47
N LEU A 150 -16.35 8.37 8.03
CA LEU A 150 -15.12 9.10 7.75
C LEU A 150 -15.33 10.05 6.56
N GLU A 151 -15.07 11.33 6.79
CA GLU A 151 -15.09 12.37 5.77
C GLU A 151 -13.65 12.76 5.41
N LEU A 152 -13.31 12.60 4.15
CA LEU A 152 -12.02 12.98 3.59
C LEU A 152 -12.19 14.15 2.64
N ASP A 153 -11.24 15.06 2.60
CA ASP A 153 -11.23 16.10 1.58
C ASP A 153 -11.14 15.49 0.16
N LYS A 154 -11.61 16.26 -0.83
CA LYS A 154 -11.75 15.75 -2.20
C LYS A 154 -10.42 15.38 -2.85
N GLU A 155 -9.36 16.10 -2.54
CA GLU A 155 -8.04 15.81 -3.11
C GLU A 155 -7.46 14.53 -2.52
N LEU A 156 -7.60 14.32 -1.22
CA LEU A 156 -7.21 13.06 -0.60
C LEU A 156 -8.03 11.88 -1.14
N GLN A 157 -9.34 12.05 -1.35
CA GLN A 157 -10.17 11.01 -1.97
C GLN A 157 -9.65 10.63 -3.36
N LYS A 158 -9.35 11.62 -4.23
CA LYS A 158 -8.77 11.36 -5.56
C LYS A 158 -7.42 10.66 -5.47
N LYS A 159 -6.54 11.12 -4.58
CA LYS A 159 -5.23 10.49 -4.36
C LYS A 159 -5.35 9.03 -3.94
N LEU A 160 -6.29 8.71 -3.06
CA LEU A 160 -6.51 7.32 -2.63
C LEU A 160 -7.05 6.47 -3.78
N ILE A 161 -8.00 6.98 -4.58
CA ILE A 161 -8.51 6.27 -5.77
C ILE A 161 -7.37 6.06 -6.78
N HIS A 162 -6.58 7.10 -7.06
CA HIS A 162 -5.43 7.02 -7.95
C HIS A 162 -4.42 5.97 -7.46
N GLY A 163 -4.09 6.01 -6.18
CA GLY A 163 -3.19 5.03 -5.56
C GLY A 163 -3.71 3.60 -5.63
N TYR A 164 -5.03 3.42 -5.46
CA TYR A 164 -5.66 2.11 -5.60
C TYR A 164 -5.55 1.58 -7.05
N TYR A 165 -5.82 2.42 -8.05
CA TYR A 165 -5.68 2.06 -9.46
C TYR A 165 -4.23 1.71 -9.81
N ALA A 166 -3.27 2.54 -9.37
CA ALA A 166 -1.85 2.28 -9.56
C ALA A 166 -1.40 0.96 -8.91
N ALA A 167 -1.84 0.71 -7.67
CA ALA A 167 -1.54 -0.53 -6.95
C ALA A 167 -2.16 -1.76 -7.64
N THR A 168 -3.38 -1.64 -8.19
CA THR A 168 -4.04 -2.72 -8.95
C THR A 168 -3.28 -3.03 -10.23
N SER A 169 -2.91 -2.02 -11.03
CA SER A 169 -2.11 -2.24 -12.25
C SER A 169 -0.71 -2.77 -11.95
N TYR A 170 -0.13 -2.37 -10.81
CA TYR A 170 1.15 -2.92 -10.37
C TYR A 170 1.04 -4.42 -10.11
N ILE A 171 0.02 -4.88 -9.39
CA ILE A 171 -0.18 -6.31 -9.12
C ILE A 171 -0.52 -7.09 -10.39
N ASP A 172 -1.37 -6.56 -11.24
CA ASP A 172 -1.70 -7.17 -12.54
C ASP A 172 -0.42 -7.46 -13.33
N ALA A 173 0.49 -6.49 -13.42
CA ALA A 173 1.78 -6.67 -14.08
C ALA A 173 2.67 -7.74 -13.39
N GLN A 174 2.63 -7.84 -12.04
CA GLN A 174 3.41 -8.87 -11.35
C GLN A 174 2.83 -10.28 -11.58
N ILE A 175 1.50 -10.41 -11.59
CA ILE A 175 0.82 -11.67 -11.94
C ILE A 175 1.14 -12.07 -13.38
N GLY A 176 1.08 -11.10 -14.32
CA GLY A 176 1.43 -11.31 -15.72
C GLY A 176 2.81 -11.95 -15.90
N LYS A 177 3.83 -11.42 -15.20
CA LYS A 177 5.20 -11.99 -15.25
C LYS A 177 5.25 -13.46 -14.84
N ILE A 178 4.49 -13.87 -13.82
CA ILE A 178 4.45 -15.26 -13.36
C ILE A 178 3.72 -16.14 -14.36
N ILE A 179 2.60 -15.66 -14.91
CA ILE A 179 1.84 -16.37 -15.96
C ILE A 179 2.70 -16.56 -17.20
N ASP A 180 3.41 -15.53 -17.62
CA ASP A 180 4.30 -15.60 -18.80
C ASP A 180 5.43 -16.61 -18.58
N LYS A 181 5.95 -16.70 -17.36
CA LYS A 181 6.95 -17.71 -17.00
C LYS A 181 6.37 -19.13 -17.03
N LEU A 182 5.12 -19.32 -16.62
CA LEU A 182 4.45 -20.63 -16.66
C LEU A 182 4.14 -21.13 -18.08
N LYS A 183 4.11 -20.22 -19.08
CA LYS A 183 3.90 -20.58 -20.49
C LYS A 183 5.16 -20.99 -21.24
N GLN A 184 6.33 -20.76 -20.66
CA GLN A 184 7.64 -21.14 -21.18
C GLN A 184 8.00 -22.59 -20.85
#